data_2e9149260ace9d464c335aa78905c16b
#
_entry.id   2e9149260ace9d464c335aa78905c16b
#
_cell.length_a   1.000
_cell.length_b   1.000
_cell.length_c   1.000
_cell.angle_alpha   90.00
_cell.angle_beta   90.00
_cell.angle_gamma   90.00
#
_symmetry.space_group_name_H-M   'P 1'
#
loop_
_entity.id
_entity.type
_entity.pdbx_description
1 polymer ?
#
loop_
_entity_poly.entity_id
_entity_poly.type
_entity_poly.pdbx_seq_one_letter_code
_entity_poly.pdbx_strand_id
1 'polypeptide(L)'
;MARLPGKTRDRSPVSPNQPECQYIYRANSANPLLPEQRRRKILDLLEQKGQITVRDLVEHFAISAVTVRSDLDALGATGAVVRSHGGAVRQLEPTRDYPLRLKASVHRAEKVQIGRAAAKLVQPGDVIILDSGTTTTEVARQLRDRAIHGITVISNAMSVISELADAPGVSVIGIGGVLRPVSLSFVGPQAEAMLHDLHADRLFLAVDGFDLEHGLTTPDVLEAHLNGLLMGVAKEITVVADSSKLGRRSVSRIGSTNQIHRLITDTKAPQEFVKALRALGIEVIQA
;
A
#
# COMPACT_ATOMS: atom_id res chain seq x y z
N MET A 1 51.11 -37.51 -63.02
CA MET A 1 50.59 -37.94 -64.36
C MET A 1 49.14 -37.53 -64.40
N ALA A 2 48.86 -36.56 -65.23
CA ALA A 2 47.98 -36.50 -66.40
C ALA A 2 46.49 -36.42 -65.97
N ARG A 3 45.62 -35.65 -66.40
CA ARG A 3 45.49 -34.54 -67.43
C ARG A 3 44.09 -33.91 -67.15
N LEU A 4 43.98 -32.61 -67.25
CA LEU A 4 42.77 -31.91 -67.65
C LEU A 4 42.46 -32.27 -69.16
N PRO A 5 41.27 -32.08 -69.70
CA PRO A 5 40.59 -30.82 -69.95
C PRO A 5 39.07 -30.89 -69.91
N GLY A 6 38.27 -29.95 -70.16
CA GLY A 6 38.24 -28.75 -70.98
C GLY A 6 36.90 -28.00 -70.89
N LYS A 7 36.93 -26.80 -71.25
CA LYS A 7 35.93 -25.74 -71.33
C LYS A 7 34.64 -26.10 -72.08
N THR A 8 33.50 -25.54 -71.67
CA THR A 8 32.66 -24.74 -72.58
C THR A 8 31.89 -23.66 -71.83
N ARG A 9 32.02 -22.46 -72.35
CA ARG A 9 31.24 -21.27 -72.03
C ARG A 9 29.83 -21.43 -72.63
N ASP A 10 28.79 -21.09 -71.89
CA ASP A 10 27.64 -20.49 -72.54
C ASP A 10 27.15 -19.27 -71.78
N ARG A 11 26.89 -18.20 -72.52
CA ARG A 11 26.41 -16.89 -72.03
C ARG A 11 24.92 -16.79 -72.31
N SER A 12 24.16 -16.27 -71.35
CA SER A 12 23.04 -15.33 -71.56
C SER A 12 22.12 -15.25 -70.34
N PRO A 13 21.27 -14.24 -70.19
CA PRO A 13 21.60 -12.87 -69.77
C PRO A 13 20.98 -12.53 -68.39
N VAL A 14 21.53 -11.47 -67.86
CA VAL A 14 21.06 -10.80 -66.60
C VAL A 14 19.65 -10.28 -66.76
N SER A 15 18.80 -10.55 -65.80
CA SER A 15 17.58 -9.77 -65.50
C SER A 15 17.54 -9.37 -64.04
N PRO A 16 17.23 -8.11 -63.73
CA PRO A 16 17.35 -7.57 -62.39
C PRO A 16 16.08 -7.86 -61.61
N ASN A 17 16.20 -8.61 -60.51
CA ASN A 17 15.11 -8.70 -59.57
C ASN A 17 15.56 -8.08 -58.26
N GLN A 18 14.98 -6.93 -57.97
CA GLN A 18 15.07 -6.22 -56.69
C GLN A 18 14.51 -7.10 -55.57
N PRO A 19 15.10 -7.09 -54.38
CA PRO A 19 14.44 -7.67 -53.22
C PRO A 19 13.32 -6.72 -52.76
N GLU A 20 12.09 -7.12 -53.03
CA GLU A 20 10.93 -6.56 -52.34
C GLU A 20 11.10 -6.73 -50.84
N CYS A 21 11.25 -5.61 -50.14
CA CYS A 21 11.04 -5.54 -48.70
C CYS A 21 9.60 -5.94 -48.41
N GLN A 22 9.39 -7.22 -48.15
CA GLN A 22 8.14 -7.67 -47.52
C GLN A 22 8.15 -7.17 -46.09
N TYR A 23 7.54 -6.01 -45.88
CA TYR A 23 7.00 -5.61 -44.60
C TYR A 23 5.98 -6.67 -44.17
N ILE A 24 6.41 -7.59 -43.31
CA ILE A 24 5.50 -8.52 -42.65
C ILE A 24 4.73 -7.68 -41.61
N TYR A 25 3.67 -7.02 -42.08
CA TYR A 25 2.58 -6.58 -41.22
C TYR A 25 1.90 -7.84 -40.70
N ARG A 26 2.30 -8.33 -39.56
CA ARG A 26 1.42 -9.22 -38.76
C ARG A 26 0.22 -8.41 -38.31
N ALA A 27 -0.76 -8.34 -39.18
CA ALA A 27 -2.11 -7.92 -38.82
C ALA A 27 -2.69 -8.98 -37.87
N ASN A 28 -2.49 -8.78 -36.56
CA ASN A 28 -3.33 -9.40 -35.58
C ASN A 28 -4.63 -8.56 -35.57
N SER A 29 -5.57 -8.90 -36.45
CA SER A 29 -6.89 -8.28 -36.56
C SER A 29 -7.79 -8.76 -35.42
N ALA A 30 -7.44 -8.42 -34.19
CA ALA A 30 -8.41 -8.33 -33.10
C ALA A 30 -9.00 -6.92 -33.20
N ASN A 31 -10.29 -6.85 -33.53
CA ASN A 31 -11.06 -5.60 -33.53
C ASN A 31 -10.80 -4.86 -32.21
N PRO A 32 -10.31 -3.61 -32.20
CA PRO A 32 -9.92 -2.94 -30.97
C PRO A 32 -11.14 -2.88 -30.06
N LEU A 33 -11.01 -3.44 -28.86
CA LEU A 33 -12.10 -3.44 -27.88
C LEU A 33 -12.61 -2.02 -27.67
N LEU A 34 -13.92 -1.85 -27.69
CA LEU A 34 -14.54 -0.59 -27.29
C LEU A 34 -14.13 -0.22 -25.85
N PRO A 35 -14.02 1.07 -25.52
CA PRO A 35 -13.58 1.49 -24.18
C PRO A 35 -14.33 0.81 -23.04
N GLU A 36 -15.65 0.65 -23.14
CA GLU A 36 -16.44 -0.03 -22.10
C GLU A 36 -16.13 -1.52 -21.99
N GLN A 37 -15.97 -2.22 -23.11
CA GLN A 37 -15.62 -3.63 -23.12
C GLN A 37 -14.22 -3.85 -22.54
N ARG A 38 -13.28 -2.95 -22.84
CA ARG A 38 -11.94 -2.97 -22.32
C ARG A 38 -11.91 -2.72 -20.80
N ARG A 39 -12.65 -1.73 -20.32
CA ARG A 39 -12.82 -1.44 -18.88
C ARG A 39 -13.40 -2.63 -18.13
N ARG A 40 -14.38 -3.32 -18.69
CA ARG A 40 -14.94 -4.53 -18.11
C ARG A 40 -13.90 -5.63 -17.97
N LYS A 41 -13.12 -5.88 -19.02
CA LYS A 41 -12.00 -6.84 -18.96
C LYS A 41 -10.90 -6.44 -17.97
N ILE A 42 -10.64 -5.14 -17.80
CA ILE A 42 -9.72 -4.65 -16.75
C ILE A 42 -10.25 -5.03 -15.36
N LEU A 43 -11.54 -4.89 -15.10
CA LEU A 43 -12.15 -5.30 -13.83
C LEU A 43 -12.05 -6.81 -13.61
N ASP A 44 -12.33 -7.62 -14.63
CA ASP A 44 -12.19 -9.08 -14.56
C ASP A 44 -10.74 -9.50 -14.24
N LEU A 45 -9.76 -8.85 -14.87
CA LEU A 45 -8.33 -9.08 -14.58
C LEU A 45 -7.95 -8.66 -13.17
N LEU A 46 -8.49 -7.54 -12.69
CA LEU A 46 -8.29 -7.06 -11.33
C LEU A 46 -8.93 -8.00 -10.29
N GLU A 47 -10.08 -8.60 -10.62
CA GLU A 47 -10.72 -9.58 -9.76
C GLU A 47 -9.86 -10.84 -9.57
N GLN A 48 -9.21 -11.28 -10.64
CA GLN A 48 -8.33 -12.46 -10.61
C GLN A 48 -6.98 -12.20 -9.94
N LYS A 49 -6.38 -11.03 -10.21
CA LYS A 49 -5.00 -10.71 -9.80
C LYS A 49 -4.89 -9.81 -8.56
N GLY A 50 -5.98 -9.16 -8.15
CA GLY A 50 -6.02 -8.18 -7.05
C GLY A 50 -5.37 -6.84 -7.38
N GLN A 51 -4.34 -6.82 -8.23
CA GLN A 51 -3.66 -5.63 -8.74
C GLN A 51 -3.24 -5.82 -10.18
N ILE A 52 -3.10 -4.73 -10.92
CA ILE A 52 -2.62 -4.75 -12.29
C ILE A 52 -1.85 -3.47 -12.60
N THR A 53 -0.72 -3.59 -13.30
CA THR A 53 0.07 -2.42 -13.68
C THR A 53 -0.35 -1.88 -15.04
N VAL A 54 -0.03 -0.59 -15.31
CA VAL A 54 -0.21 0.00 -16.64
C VAL A 54 0.56 -0.81 -17.68
N ARG A 55 1.74 -1.32 -17.35
CA ARG A 55 2.55 -2.14 -18.24
C ARG A 55 1.84 -3.45 -18.61
N ASP A 56 1.30 -4.17 -17.63
CA ASP A 56 0.57 -5.42 -17.88
C ASP A 56 -0.63 -5.18 -18.80
N LEU A 57 -1.33 -4.05 -18.63
CA LEU A 57 -2.48 -3.70 -19.47
C LEU A 57 -2.07 -3.27 -20.88
N VAL A 58 -0.95 -2.56 -21.03
CA VAL A 58 -0.36 -2.22 -22.34
C VAL A 58 -0.01 -3.50 -23.11
N GLU A 59 0.65 -4.44 -22.45
CA GLU A 59 1.03 -5.72 -23.05
C GLU A 59 -0.21 -6.59 -23.35
N HIS A 60 -1.18 -6.65 -22.43
CA HIS A 60 -2.38 -7.49 -22.59
C HIS A 60 -3.32 -6.99 -23.71
N PHE A 61 -3.53 -5.68 -23.81
CA PHE A 61 -4.46 -5.10 -24.78
C PHE A 61 -3.79 -4.54 -26.05
N ALA A 62 -2.47 -4.52 -26.09
CA ALA A 62 -1.67 -3.94 -27.19
C ALA A 62 -2.08 -2.48 -27.51
N ILE A 63 -2.30 -1.65 -26.48
CA ILE A 63 -2.70 -0.24 -26.57
C ILE A 63 -1.70 0.67 -25.87
N SER A 64 -1.79 1.98 -26.11
CA SER A 64 -0.88 2.95 -25.50
C SER A 64 -1.09 3.06 -23.97
N ALA A 65 -0.01 3.39 -23.25
CA ALA A 65 -0.07 3.68 -21.82
C ALA A 65 -1.01 4.85 -21.48
N VAL A 66 -1.18 5.80 -22.41
CA VAL A 66 -2.12 6.93 -22.25
C VAL A 66 -3.56 6.42 -22.24
N THR A 67 -3.92 5.54 -23.17
CA THR A 67 -5.25 4.92 -23.25
C THR A 67 -5.54 4.11 -21.98
N VAL A 68 -4.57 3.30 -21.53
CA VAL A 68 -4.70 2.52 -20.28
C VAL A 68 -4.93 3.45 -19.09
N ARG A 69 -4.16 4.53 -18.95
CA ARG A 69 -4.34 5.48 -17.84
C ARG A 69 -5.74 6.11 -17.88
N SER A 70 -6.19 6.52 -19.06
CA SER A 70 -7.55 7.08 -19.23
C SER A 70 -8.65 6.10 -18.82
N ASP A 71 -8.52 4.82 -19.17
CA ASP A 71 -9.48 3.79 -18.76
C ASP A 71 -9.45 3.57 -17.24
N LEU A 72 -8.27 3.51 -16.65
CA LEU A 72 -8.11 3.37 -15.21
C LEU A 72 -8.62 4.61 -14.45
N ASP A 73 -8.45 5.81 -15.00
CA ASP A 73 -8.97 7.05 -14.41
C ASP A 73 -10.50 7.07 -14.45
N ALA A 74 -11.11 6.64 -15.56
CA ALA A 74 -12.56 6.50 -15.66
C ALA A 74 -13.13 5.47 -14.68
N LEU A 75 -12.46 4.31 -14.51
CA LEU A 75 -12.83 3.31 -13.51
C LEU A 75 -12.62 3.82 -12.08
N GLY A 76 -11.58 4.60 -11.85
CA GLY A 76 -11.33 5.25 -10.56
C GLY A 76 -12.40 6.28 -10.19
N ALA A 77 -12.85 7.07 -11.16
CA ALA A 77 -13.92 8.06 -10.96
C ALA A 77 -15.27 7.43 -10.55
N THR A 78 -15.53 6.20 -10.97
CA THR A 78 -16.73 5.43 -10.55
C THR A 78 -16.53 4.68 -9.23
N GLY A 79 -15.34 4.71 -8.62
CA GLY A 79 -15.00 3.93 -7.43
C GLY A 79 -14.80 2.44 -7.69
N ALA A 80 -14.86 1.98 -8.94
CA ALA A 80 -14.70 0.57 -9.28
C ALA A 80 -13.27 0.06 -9.04
N VAL A 81 -12.27 0.95 -9.10
CA VAL A 81 -10.88 0.64 -8.82
C VAL A 81 -10.22 1.76 -8.01
N VAL A 82 -9.17 1.43 -7.29
CA VAL A 82 -8.30 2.41 -6.62
C VAL A 82 -7.01 2.55 -7.42
N ARG A 83 -6.66 3.78 -7.79
CA ARG A 83 -5.40 4.07 -8.48
C ARG A 83 -4.23 3.79 -7.54
N SER A 84 -3.23 3.10 -8.06
CA SER A 84 -1.95 2.87 -7.38
C SER A 84 -0.79 3.44 -8.19
N HIS A 85 0.42 3.49 -7.62
CA HIS A 85 1.62 3.91 -8.36
C HIS A 85 1.87 2.96 -9.53
N GLY A 86 1.61 3.46 -10.75
CA GLY A 86 1.84 2.69 -11.98
C GLY A 86 0.73 1.71 -12.39
N GLY A 87 -0.47 1.75 -11.75
CA GLY A 87 -1.55 0.83 -12.09
C GLY A 87 -2.86 1.09 -11.37
N ALA A 88 -3.58 0.02 -11.09
CA ALA A 88 -4.78 0.03 -10.27
C ALA A 88 -4.88 -1.23 -9.41
N VAL A 89 -5.62 -1.12 -8.33
CA VAL A 89 -6.01 -2.23 -7.45
C VAL A 89 -7.52 -2.20 -7.26
N ARG A 90 -8.09 -3.34 -6.92
CA ARG A 90 -9.47 -3.40 -6.45
C ARG A 90 -9.59 -2.60 -5.15
N GLN A 91 -10.75 -2.02 -4.90
CA GLN A 91 -11.01 -1.41 -3.60
C GLN A 91 -10.80 -2.46 -2.51
N LEU A 92 -9.91 -2.17 -1.56
CA LEU A 92 -9.62 -3.11 -0.49
C LEU A 92 -10.82 -3.20 0.47
N GLU A 93 -11.28 -4.41 0.71
CA GLU A 93 -12.34 -4.67 1.67
C GLU A 93 -11.74 -4.76 3.08
N PRO A 94 -12.29 -4.06 4.09
CA PRO A 94 -11.74 -4.06 5.44
C PRO A 94 -11.70 -5.45 6.08
N THR A 95 -12.64 -6.32 5.70
CA THR A 95 -12.79 -7.68 6.24
C THR A 95 -11.78 -8.68 5.65
N ARG A 96 -11.09 -8.31 4.56
CA ARG A 96 -10.11 -9.16 3.92
C ARG A 96 -8.70 -8.74 4.27
N ASP A 97 -7.89 -9.71 4.62
CA ASP A 97 -6.49 -9.49 4.89
C ASP A 97 -5.65 -9.46 3.61
N TYR A 98 -4.93 -8.38 3.41
CA TYR A 98 -4.13 -8.14 2.21
C TYR A 98 -2.65 -8.00 2.56
N PRO A 99 -1.75 -8.52 1.69
CA PRO A 99 -0.31 -8.34 1.87
C PRO A 99 0.08 -6.88 2.05
N LEU A 100 1.03 -6.62 2.97
CA LEU A 100 1.49 -5.28 3.31
C LEU A 100 1.93 -4.48 2.07
N ARG A 101 2.58 -5.12 1.10
CA ARG A 101 3.00 -4.49 -0.17
C ARG A 101 1.82 -3.93 -0.95
N LEU A 102 0.71 -4.66 -1.00
CA LEU A 102 -0.50 -4.20 -1.67
C LEU A 102 -1.11 -3.02 -0.93
N LYS A 103 -1.26 -3.13 0.40
CA LYS A 103 -1.74 -2.01 1.24
C LYS A 103 -0.85 -0.76 1.09
N ALA A 104 0.48 -0.92 0.96
CA ALA A 104 1.41 0.20 0.81
C ALA A 104 1.25 0.97 -0.51
N SER A 105 0.82 0.30 -1.59
CA SER A 105 0.64 0.93 -2.90
C SER A 105 -0.64 1.76 -3.02
N VAL A 106 -1.63 1.50 -2.16
CA VAL A 106 -2.94 2.15 -2.15
C VAL A 106 -2.93 3.37 -1.24
N HIS A 107 -3.50 4.49 -1.69
CA HIS A 107 -3.55 5.76 -0.94
C HIS A 107 -2.18 6.22 -0.40
N ARG A 108 -1.12 6.00 -1.20
CA ARG A 108 0.25 6.29 -0.75
C ARG A 108 0.49 7.77 -0.46
N ALA A 109 -0.08 8.66 -1.28
CA ALA A 109 0.08 10.10 -1.09
C ALA A 109 -0.54 10.56 0.23
N GLU A 110 -1.74 10.07 0.54
CA GLU A 110 -2.46 10.33 1.79
C GLU A 110 -1.65 9.82 2.99
N LYS A 111 -1.12 8.59 2.93
CA LYS A 111 -0.30 8.02 4.00
C LYS A 111 0.98 8.82 4.27
N VAL A 112 1.63 9.33 3.22
CA VAL A 112 2.81 10.20 3.36
C VAL A 112 2.45 11.50 4.09
N GLN A 113 1.31 12.12 3.77
CA GLN A 113 0.85 13.34 4.46
C GLN A 113 0.49 13.05 5.92
N ILE A 114 -0.24 11.97 6.17
CA ILE A 114 -0.58 11.50 7.52
C ILE A 114 0.70 11.22 8.33
N GLY A 115 1.65 10.47 7.74
CA GLY A 115 2.94 10.18 8.39
C GLY A 115 3.72 11.44 8.74
N ARG A 116 3.73 12.43 7.85
CA ARG A 116 4.36 13.74 8.09
C ARG A 116 3.69 14.52 9.22
N ALA A 117 2.36 14.50 9.28
CA ALA A 117 1.61 15.14 10.35
C ALA A 117 1.85 14.43 11.70
N ALA A 118 1.84 13.09 11.71
CA ALA A 118 2.11 12.28 12.91
C ALA A 118 3.53 12.52 13.46
N ALA A 119 4.54 12.51 12.58
CA ALA A 119 5.92 12.74 12.99
C ALA A 119 6.15 14.11 13.63
N LYS A 120 5.35 15.14 13.32
CA LYS A 120 5.44 16.48 13.94
C LYS A 120 5.01 16.47 15.42
N LEU A 121 4.24 15.50 15.85
CA LEU A 121 3.78 15.39 17.24
C LEU A 121 4.85 14.80 18.17
N VAL A 122 5.84 14.11 17.60
CA VAL A 122 6.91 13.44 18.37
C VAL A 122 7.94 14.49 18.80
N GLN A 123 8.31 14.45 20.09
CA GLN A 123 9.26 15.32 20.72
C GLN A 123 10.54 14.55 21.10
N PRO A 124 11.70 15.23 21.21
CA PRO A 124 12.89 14.61 21.79
C PRO A 124 12.61 14.08 23.21
N GLY A 125 13.03 12.85 23.46
CA GLY A 125 12.79 12.15 24.74
C GLY A 125 11.55 11.30 24.78
N ASP A 126 10.65 11.38 23.78
CA ASP A 126 9.43 10.56 23.74
C ASP A 126 9.77 9.06 23.60
N VAL A 127 9.01 8.22 24.29
CA VAL A 127 8.88 6.80 24.02
C VAL A 127 7.60 6.60 23.23
N ILE A 128 7.72 6.14 21.99
CA ILE A 128 6.57 5.98 21.10
C ILE A 128 6.38 4.54 20.65
N ILE A 129 5.15 4.13 20.42
CA ILE A 129 4.81 2.87 19.78
C ILE A 129 4.36 3.15 18.35
N LEU A 130 4.91 2.42 17.39
CA LEU A 130 4.43 2.31 16.02
C LEU A 130 3.98 0.88 15.78
N ASP A 131 2.69 0.67 15.54
CA ASP A 131 2.12 -0.65 15.24
C ASP A 131 2.48 -1.16 13.85
N SER A 132 1.91 -2.30 13.47
CA SER A 132 2.11 -2.89 12.15
C SER A 132 1.14 -2.31 11.12
N GLY A 133 1.61 -1.34 10.36
CA GLY A 133 0.80 -0.72 9.30
C GLY A 133 1.63 -0.02 8.24
N THR A 134 1.04 0.15 7.06
CA THR A 134 1.69 0.92 6.00
C THR A 134 1.73 2.42 6.31
N THR A 135 0.75 2.92 7.07
CA THR A 135 0.71 4.31 7.50
C THR A 135 1.73 4.56 8.62
N THR A 136 1.87 3.66 9.58
CA THR A 136 2.88 3.74 10.64
C THR A 136 4.30 3.55 10.10
N THR A 137 4.49 2.76 9.05
CA THR A 137 5.76 2.72 8.32
C THR A 137 6.10 4.08 7.70
N GLU A 138 5.12 4.83 7.17
CA GLU A 138 5.36 6.20 6.70
C GLU A 138 5.69 7.16 7.85
N VAL A 139 5.09 6.99 9.05
CA VAL A 139 5.51 7.74 10.25
C VAL A 139 6.98 7.48 10.55
N ALA A 140 7.42 6.22 10.55
CA ALA A 140 8.81 5.84 10.78
C ALA A 140 9.77 6.52 9.78
N ARG A 141 9.44 6.51 8.49
CA ARG A 141 10.21 7.21 7.44
C ARG A 141 10.34 8.70 7.72
N GLN A 142 9.24 9.36 8.08
CA GLN A 142 9.26 10.79 8.38
C GLN A 142 10.06 11.11 9.63
N LEU A 143 10.11 10.24 10.63
CA LEU A 143 10.95 10.38 11.82
C LEU A 143 12.43 10.28 11.47
N ARG A 144 12.81 9.26 10.68
CA ARG A 144 14.18 9.11 10.17
C ARG A 144 14.62 10.35 9.39
N ASP A 145 13.79 10.81 8.43
CA ASP A 145 14.12 11.93 7.56
C ASP A 145 14.22 13.27 8.31
N ARG A 146 13.51 13.41 9.44
CA ARG A 146 13.60 14.59 10.33
C ARG A 146 14.82 14.59 11.23
N ALA A 147 15.57 13.50 11.27
CA ALA A 147 16.73 13.32 12.16
C ALA A 147 16.42 13.74 13.62
N ILE A 148 15.26 13.33 14.13
CA ILE A 148 14.89 13.58 15.52
C ILE A 148 15.77 12.73 16.43
N HIS A 149 16.29 13.32 17.51
CA HIS A 149 17.22 12.64 18.40
C HIS A 149 16.62 12.35 19.77
N GLY A 150 17.09 11.27 20.39
CA GLY A 150 16.75 10.91 21.77
C GLY A 150 15.35 10.34 21.93
N ILE A 151 14.79 9.73 20.88
CA ILE A 151 13.51 9.01 20.97
C ILE A 151 13.72 7.51 21.08
N THR A 152 12.77 6.82 21.73
CA THR A 152 12.68 5.36 21.73
C THR A 152 11.44 4.94 20.97
N VAL A 153 11.61 4.06 19.99
CA VAL A 153 10.51 3.50 19.19
C VAL A 153 10.32 2.03 19.54
N ILE A 154 9.14 1.67 20.02
CA ILE A 154 8.70 0.31 20.27
C ILE A 154 7.87 -0.13 19.06
N SER A 155 8.15 -1.29 18.48
CA SER A 155 7.34 -1.79 17.36
C SER A 155 7.38 -3.31 17.25
N ASN A 156 6.23 -3.88 16.87
CA ASN A 156 6.09 -5.28 16.45
C ASN A 156 6.17 -5.45 14.92
N ALA A 157 6.45 -4.39 14.17
CA ALA A 157 6.46 -4.39 12.71
C ALA A 157 7.89 -4.46 12.15
N MET A 158 8.21 -5.50 11.37
CA MET A 158 9.51 -5.59 10.68
C MET A 158 9.76 -4.38 9.76
N SER A 159 8.73 -3.85 9.13
CA SER A 159 8.84 -2.68 8.25
C SER A 159 9.27 -1.42 8.99
N VAL A 160 8.73 -1.19 10.20
CA VAL A 160 9.11 -0.06 11.07
C VAL A 160 10.52 -0.26 11.62
N ILE A 161 10.82 -1.46 12.14
CA ILE A 161 12.13 -1.79 12.68
C ILE A 161 13.23 -1.61 11.62
N SER A 162 13.01 -2.15 10.41
CA SER A 162 13.98 -2.01 9.30
C SER A 162 14.16 -0.56 8.86
N GLU A 163 13.10 0.25 8.92
CA GLU A 163 13.15 1.66 8.50
C GLU A 163 13.97 2.51 9.48
N LEU A 164 14.02 2.13 10.77
CA LEU A 164 14.65 2.90 11.84
C LEU A 164 15.94 2.26 12.38
N ALA A 165 16.32 1.08 11.91
CA ALA A 165 17.44 0.33 12.46
C ALA A 165 18.79 1.08 12.41
N ASP A 166 18.98 1.92 11.42
CA ASP A 166 20.17 2.75 11.21
C ASP A 166 19.91 4.25 11.40
N ALA A 167 18.73 4.65 11.91
CA ALA A 167 18.37 6.05 12.10
C ALA A 167 19.13 6.66 13.28
N PRO A 168 19.95 7.70 13.04
CA PRO A 168 20.72 8.34 14.11
C PRO A 168 19.83 8.92 15.22
N GLY A 169 20.18 8.64 16.49
CA GLY A 169 19.46 9.18 17.64
C GLY A 169 18.11 8.53 17.94
N VAL A 170 17.79 7.42 17.28
CA VAL A 170 16.59 6.62 17.52
C VAL A 170 17.01 5.28 18.13
N SER A 171 16.46 4.97 19.30
CA SER A 171 16.57 3.62 19.89
C SER A 171 15.35 2.81 19.49
N VAL A 172 15.54 1.58 19.02
CA VAL A 172 14.43 0.71 18.58
C VAL A 172 14.32 -0.50 19.50
N ILE A 173 13.13 -0.69 20.08
CA ILE A 173 12.75 -1.90 20.82
C ILE A 173 11.84 -2.72 19.91
N GLY A 174 12.37 -3.81 19.35
CA GLY A 174 11.60 -4.74 18.53
C GLY A 174 10.83 -5.72 19.41
N ILE A 175 9.51 -5.74 19.32
CA ILE A 175 8.67 -6.75 19.94
C ILE A 175 8.74 -8.00 19.05
N GLY A 176 9.25 -9.08 19.62
CA GLY A 176 9.36 -10.38 18.97
C GLY A 176 8.09 -11.21 19.10
N GLY A 177 8.13 -12.44 18.57
CA GLY A 177 7.00 -13.38 18.62
C GLY A 177 6.90 -14.20 17.35
N VAL A 178 5.70 -14.63 17.01
CA VAL A 178 5.42 -15.35 15.76
C VAL A 178 5.28 -14.33 14.63
N LEU A 179 6.15 -14.45 13.62
CA LEU A 179 6.06 -13.58 12.45
C LEU A 179 4.84 -13.94 11.60
N ARG A 180 4.00 -12.95 11.34
CA ARG A 180 2.86 -13.01 10.46
C ARG A 180 3.25 -12.49 9.07
N PRO A 181 3.34 -13.37 8.02
CA PRO A 181 3.92 -12.98 6.72
C PRO A 181 3.11 -11.93 5.96
N VAL A 182 1.79 -11.88 6.15
CA VAL A 182 0.89 -10.98 5.42
C VAL A 182 1.14 -9.52 5.79
N SER A 183 1.29 -9.25 7.10
CA SER A 183 1.50 -7.92 7.67
C SER A 183 2.97 -7.63 7.99
N LEU A 184 3.85 -8.64 7.95
CA LEU A 184 5.24 -8.56 8.42
C LEU A 184 5.30 -8.05 9.88
N SER A 185 4.39 -8.54 10.71
CA SER A 185 4.30 -8.19 12.13
C SER A 185 4.52 -9.40 13.03
N PHE A 186 5.01 -9.16 14.23
CA PHE A 186 5.12 -10.17 15.27
C PHE A 186 3.87 -10.14 16.14
N VAL A 187 3.31 -11.32 16.44
CA VAL A 187 2.11 -11.50 17.25
C VAL A 187 2.27 -12.72 18.18
N GLY A 188 1.28 -12.93 19.03
CA GLY A 188 1.15 -14.09 19.90
C GLY A 188 1.74 -13.89 21.29
N PRO A 189 1.70 -14.94 22.15
CA PRO A 189 2.00 -14.81 23.58
C PRO A 189 3.38 -14.22 23.92
N GLN A 190 4.39 -14.47 23.10
CA GLN A 190 5.71 -13.90 23.30
C GLN A 190 5.72 -12.38 23.08
N ALA A 191 5.02 -11.91 22.02
CA ALA A 191 4.85 -10.48 21.76
C ALA A 191 4.07 -9.81 22.90
N GLU A 192 3.00 -10.44 23.36
CA GLU A 192 2.14 -9.96 24.46
C GLU A 192 2.95 -9.86 25.77
N ALA A 193 3.73 -10.90 26.12
CA ALA A 193 4.54 -10.91 27.32
C ALA A 193 5.58 -9.77 27.34
N MET A 194 6.15 -9.40 26.21
CA MET A 194 7.09 -8.27 26.13
C MET A 194 6.46 -6.92 26.46
N LEU A 195 5.16 -6.77 26.30
CA LEU A 195 4.46 -5.51 26.57
C LEU A 195 4.22 -5.24 28.06
N HIS A 196 4.25 -6.29 28.89
CA HIS A 196 3.85 -6.21 30.29
C HIS A 196 4.61 -5.14 31.09
N ASP A 197 5.91 -4.98 30.80
CA ASP A 197 6.80 -4.06 31.52
C ASP A 197 7.16 -2.81 30.70
N LEU A 198 6.45 -2.55 29.60
CA LEU A 198 6.69 -1.41 28.73
C LEU A 198 5.64 -0.32 28.98
N HIS A 199 6.11 0.92 28.86
CA HIS A 199 5.24 2.12 28.89
C HIS A 199 5.67 3.02 27.75
N ALA A 200 4.71 3.67 27.11
CA ALA A 200 4.97 4.64 26.05
C ALA A 200 4.21 5.94 26.29
N ASP A 201 4.79 7.05 25.83
CA ASP A 201 4.10 8.34 25.85
C ASP A 201 3.02 8.40 24.77
N ARG A 202 3.30 7.83 23.60
CA ARG A 202 2.40 7.87 22.44
C ARG A 202 2.33 6.53 21.71
N LEU A 203 1.12 6.17 21.28
CA LEU A 203 0.90 5.13 20.29
C LEU A 203 0.37 5.76 19.01
N PHE A 204 1.00 5.47 17.88
CA PHE A 204 0.43 5.68 16.55
C PHE A 204 -0.09 4.34 16.05
N LEU A 205 -1.40 4.24 15.88
CA LEU A 205 -2.11 3.00 15.56
C LEU A 205 -2.75 3.08 14.18
N ALA A 206 -2.38 2.18 13.30
CA ALA A 206 -3.06 1.99 12.01
C ALA A 206 -4.26 1.04 12.17
N VAL A 207 -5.28 1.21 11.31
CA VAL A 207 -6.48 0.39 11.35
C VAL A 207 -6.94 0.03 9.94
N ASP A 208 -7.67 -1.07 9.79
CA ASP A 208 -8.34 -1.45 8.54
C ASP A 208 -9.78 -0.95 8.45
N GLY A 209 -10.39 -0.68 9.59
CA GLY A 209 -11.69 -0.03 9.70
C GLY A 209 -11.81 0.78 10.98
N PHE A 210 -12.48 1.94 10.89
CA PHE A 210 -12.82 2.78 12.02
C PHE A 210 -14.28 3.20 11.93
N ASP A 211 -15.09 2.69 12.81
CA ASP A 211 -16.53 2.97 12.93
C ASP A 211 -16.81 3.67 14.26
N LEU A 212 -17.69 4.67 14.27
CA LEU A 212 -17.97 5.47 15.46
C LEU A 212 -18.53 4.64 16.62
N GLU A 213 -19.37 3.66 16.31
CA GLU A 213 -20.05 2.82 17.30
C GLU A 213 -19.20 1.59 17.66
N HIS A 214 -18.63 0.92 16.65
CA HIS A 214 -17.90 -0.34 16.84
C HIS A 214 -16.42 -0.16 17.15
N GLY A 215 -15.89 1.06 16.95
CA GLY A 215 -14.49 1.39 17.23
C GLY A 215 -13.52 1.00 16.14
N LEU A 216 -12.31 0.67 16.55
CA LEU A 216 -11.16 0.35 15.71
C LEU A 216 -11.13 -1.14 15.40
N THR A 217 -10.88 -1.51 14.14
CA THR A 217 -10.96 -2.90 13.70
C THR A 217 -9.87 -3.26 12.68
N THR A 218 -9.49 -4.56 12.65
CA THR A 218 -8.55 -5.18 11.71
C THR A 218 -9.04 -6.58 11.31
N PRO A 219 -8.60 -7.18 10.18
CA PRO A 219 -9.07 -8.51 9.78
C PRO A 219 -8.62 -9.64 10.70
N ASP A 220 -7.45 -9.53 11.31
CA ASP A 220 -6.80 -10.61 12.06
C ASP A 220 -7.02 -10.49 13.58
N VAL A 221 -7.35 -11.62 14.20
CA VAL A 221 -7.68 -11.68 15.63
C VAL A 221 -6.44 -11.47 16.49
N LEU A 222 -5.30 -12.03 16.11
CA LEU A 222 -4.04 -11.89 16.88
C LEU A 222 -3.50 -10.47 16.81
N GLU A 223 -3.59 -9.82 15.64
CA GLU A 223 -3.26 -8.40 15.51
C GLU A 223 -4.21 -7.53 16.32
N ALA A 224 -5.52 -7.80 16.26
CA ALA A 224 -6.49 -7.05 17.05
C ALA A 224 -6.18 -7.12 18.54
N HIS A 225 -5.88 -8.32 19.03
CA HIS A 225 -5.56 -8.55 20.45
C HIS A 225 -4.29 -7.80 20.87
N LEU A 226 -3.18 -7.98 20.11
CA LEU A 226 -1.93 -7.30 20.40
C LEU A 226 -2.08 -5.77 20.36
N ASN A 227 -2.77 -5.25 19.34
CA ASN A 227 -3.02 -3.81 19.19
C ASN A 227 -3.86 -3.25 20.36
N GLY A 228 -4.80 -4.04 20.88
CA GLY A 228 -5.53 -3.70 22.10
C GLY A 228 -4.60 -3.59 23.33
N LEU A 229 -3.62 -4.49 23.47
CA LEU A 229 -2.60 -4.41 24.52
C LEU A 229 -1.68 -3.20 24.32
N LEU A 230 -1.27 -2.90 23.08
CA LEU A 230 -0.50 -1.68 22.76
C LEU A 230 -1.24 -0.40 23.19
N MET A 231 -2.58 -0.36 23.03
CA MET A 231 -3.38 0.75 23.55
C MET A 231 -3.33 0.87 25.08
N GLY A 232 -3.23 -0.24 25.79
CA GLY A 232 -3.17 -0.28 27.24
C GLY A 232 -1.86 0.22 27.86
N VAL A 233 -0.74 0.21 27.10
CA VAL A 233 0.56 0.61 27.60
C VAL A 233 0.99 2.02 27.18
N ALA A 234 0.18 2.72 26.38
CA ALA A 234 0.44 4.06 25.92
C ALA A 234 -0.45 5.10 26.62
N LYS A 235 0.12 6.27 26.95
CA LYS A 235 -0.62 7.38 27.54
C LYS A 235 -1.53 8.08 26.54
N GLU A 236 -1.04 8.31 25.34
CA GLU A 236 -1.78 9.01 24.27
C GLU A 236 -1.90 8.12 23.04
N ILE A 237 -3.13 7.91 22.57
CA ILE A 237 -3.42 7.05 21.42
C ILE A 237 -3.84 7.92 20.23
N THR A 238 -3.07 7.88 19.18
CA THR A 238 -3.32 8.57 17.91
C THR A 238 -3.58 7.53 16.81
N VAL A 239 -4.78 7.50 16.27
CA VAL A 239 -5.10 6.69 15.10
C VAL A 239 -4.58 7.39 13.84
N VAL A 240 -3.88 6.66 12.97
CA VAL A 240 -3.35 7.14 11.68
C VAL A 240 -3.99 6.34 10.56
N ALA A 241 -4.98 6.93 9.88
CA ALA A 241 -5.80 6.23 8.91
C ALA A 241 -6.20 7.16 7.75
N ASP A 242 -6.06 6.69 6.51
CA ASP A 242 -6.63 7.40 5.38
C ASP A 242 -8.16 7.32 5.38
N SER A 243 -8.82 8.27 4.70
CA SER A 243 -10.28 8.43 4.68
C SER A 243 -11.04 7.19 4.23
N SER A 244 -10.41 6.29 3.47
CA SER A 244 -11.04 5.04 3.03
C SER A 244 -11.32 4.05 4.16
N LYS A 245 -10.76 4.27 5.36
CA LYS A 245 -10.95 3.43 6.55
C LYS A 245 -12.10 3.91 7.43
N LEU A 246 -12.54 5.15 7.26
CA LEU A 246 -13.54 5.79 8.11
C LEU A 246 -14.96 5.33 7.74
N GLY A 247 -15.79 5.07 8.75
CA GLY A 247 -17.14 4.52 8.58
C GLY A 247 -17.15 3.06 8.13
N ARG A 248 -16.04 2.32 8.27
CA ARG A 248 -15.91 0.93 7.84
C ARG A 248 -15.57 0.02 9.03
N ARG A 249 -15.95 -1.25 8.89
CA ARG A 249 -15.73 -2.29 9.91
C ARG A 249 -14.95 -3.45 9.32
N SER A 250 -14.03 -3.98 10.10
CA SER A 250 -13.33 -5.22 9.81
C SER A 250 -13.81 -6.34 10.74
N VAL A 251 -13.15 -7.49 10.73
CA VAL A 251 -13.58 -8.70 11.44
C VAL A 251 -13.39 -8.58 12.94
N SER A 252 -12.22 -8.12 13.38
CA SER A 252 -11.81 -8.16 14.78
C SER A 252 -11.65 -6.75 15.36
N ARG A 253 -12.24 -6.55 16.54
CA ARG A 253 -12.16 -5.27 17.25
C ARG A 253 -10.81 -5.13 17.96
N ILE A 254 -10.16 -3.98 17.80
CA ILE A 254 -8.96 -3.58 18.52
C ILE A 254 -9.33 -2.86 19.80
N GLY A 255 -10.15 -1.82 19.71
CA GLY A 255 -10.54 -0.97 20.81
C GLY A 255 -11.75 -0.10 20.50
N SER A 256 -12.22 0.61 21.52
CA SER A 256 -13.39 1.51 21.43
C SER A 256 -12.98 2.90 20.95
N THR A 257 -13.92 3.63 20.34
CA THR A 257 -13.74 5.01 19.91
C THR A 257 -13.34 5.94 21.06
N ASN A 258 -13.89 5.75 22.25
CA ASN A 258 -13.61 6.59 23.42
C ASN A 258 -12.23 6.38 24.07
N GLN A 259 -11.46 5.41 23.60
CA GLN A 259 -10.09 5.18 24.06
C GLN A 259 -9.05 5.97 23.29
N ILE A 260 -9.43 6.58 22.14
CA ILE A 260 -8.49 7.36 21.34
C ILE A 260 -8.52 8.84 21.69
N HIS A 261 -7.38 9.48 21.58
CA HIS A 261 -7.20 10.90 21.87
C HIS A 261 -7.21 11.73 20.57
N ARG A 262 -6.71 11.13 19.48
CA ARG A 262 -6.54 11.85 18.21
C ARG A 262 -6.74 10.92 17.01
N LEU A 263 -7.27 11.48 15.92
CA LEU A 263 -7.24 10.92 14.58
C LEU A 263 -6.40 11.83 13.66
N ILE A 264 -5.46 11.25 12.92
CA ILE A 264 -4.81 11.92 11.78
C ILE A 264 -5.29 11.23 10.51
N THR A 265 -5.88 11.99 9.61
CA THR A 265 -6.45 11.49 8.36
C THR A 265 -6.19 12.46 7.20
N ASP A 266 -6.58 12.10 5.98
CA ASP A 266 -6.49 13.00 4.83
C ASP A 266 -7.72 13.92 4.71
N THR A 267 -7.61 14.91 3.81
CA THR A 267 -8.65 15.94 3.60
C THR A 267 -9.95 15.41 2.98
N LYS A 268 -9.98 14.16 2.50
CA LYS A 268 -11.17 13.51 1.93
C LYS A 268 -12.05 12.85 2.99
N ALA A 269 -11.67 12.93 4.27
CA ALA A 269 -12.44 12.34 5.37
C ALA A 269 -13.89 12.87 5.38
N PRO A 270 -14.91 11.99 5.55
CA PRO A 270 -16.30 12.39 5.62
C PRO A 270 -16.53 13.41 6.73
N GLN A 271 -17.06 14.59 6.40
CA GLN A 271 -17.18 15.71 7.35
C GLN A 271 -18.06 15.36 8.55
N GLU A 272 -19.11 14.56 8.35
CA GLU A 272 -19.99 14.12 9.45
C GLU A 272 -19.23 13.20 10.41
N PHE A 273 -18.33 12.34 9.92
CA PHE A 273 -17.48 11.50 10.75
C PHE A 273 -16.50 12.36 11.59
N VAL A 274 -15.90 13.36 10.97
CA VAL A 274 -14.99 14.31 11.63
C VAL A 274 -15.71 15.10 12.72
N LYS A 275 -16.91 15.61 12.42
CA LYS A 275 -17.73 16.35 13.41
C LYS A 275 -18.12 15.46 14.59
N ALA A 276 -18.51 14.21 14.33
CA ALA A 276 -18.89 13.27 15.38
C ALA A 276 -17.71 12.96 16.32
N LEU A 277 -16.50 12.75 15.80
CA LEU A 277 -15.30 12.54 16.61
C LEU A 277 -14.98 13.77 17.49
N ARG A 278 -15.04 14.96 16.89
CA ARG A 278 -14.80 16.21 17.64
C ARG A 278 -15.83 16.44 18.74
N ALA A 279 -17.09 16.04 18.51
CA ALA A 279 -18.15 16.09 19.53
C ALA A 279 -17.88 15.12 20.70
N LEU A 280 -17.14 14.03 20.47
CA LEU A 280 -16.67 13.11 21.51
C LEU A 280 -15.38 13.59 22.22
N GLY A 281 -14.88 14.79 21.89
CA GLY A 281 -13.64 15.33 22.45
C GLY A 281 -12.36 14.83 21.80
N ILE A 282 -12.47 14.10 20.68
CA ILE A 282 -11.32 13.55 19.96
C ILE A 282 -10.77 14.60 18.99
N GLU A 283 -9.48 14.88 19.10
CA GLU A 283 -8.80 15.79 18.15
C GLU A 283 -8.73 15.17 16.75
N VAL A 284 -9.07 15.93 15.71
CA VAL A 284 -8.97 15.46 14.31
C VAL A 284 -8.07 16.42 13.52
N ILE A 285 -6.93 15.88 13.04
CA ILE A 285 -5.98 16.54 12.16
C ILE A 285 -6.22 15.99 10.74
N GLN A 286 -6.55 16.90 9.82
CA GLN A 286 -6.67 16.59 8.39
C GLN A 286 -5.38 17.08 7.68
N ALA A 287 -4.60 16.15 7.13
CA ALA A 287 -3.28 16.37 6.56
C ALA A 287 -3.26 16.38 5.03
#